data_d133c13fddef22b04479dac3abbf43bc
#
_entry.id   d133c13fddef22b04479dac3abbf43bc
#
_cell.length_a   1.000
_cell.length_b   1.000
_cell.length_c   1.000
_cell.angle_alpha   90.00
_cell.angle_beta   90.00
_cell.angle_gamma   90.00
#
_symmetry.space_group_name_H-M   'P 1'
#
loop_
_entity.id
_entity.type
_entity.pdbx_description
1 polymer ?
#
loop_
_entity_poly.entity_id
_entity_poly.type
_entity_poly.pdbx_seq_one_letter_code
_entity_poly.pdbx_strand_id
1 'polypeptide(L)'
;MKGGTNLLIRLPAARFSMDIDLLYRGDATDDVDEAVDELRRLVANGEDGDHIRFEIGDPKPIAGQTEHQPGANIKVDGFVGSRLFGTFPIDLSMKLRPIACADLVQLDPIITLPGDPEPPEVSLYPLPDQIADKVCAMYGTYRTTNEVSSRYHDLVDLVPIITTTALDGAETMLALHEEAARRTGLKLPGRMTSPGPTWEAGYRNTARQSPLDPRDA
;
A
#
# COMPACT_ATOMS: atom_id res chain seq x y z
N MET A 1 7.58 2.36 -0.11
CA MET A 1 6.28 2.36 -0.79
C MET A 1 5.55 1.08 -0.43
N LYS A 2 4.25 1.09 -0.12
CA LYS A 2 3.45 -0.08 0.26
C LYS A 2 2.13 -0.13 -0.55
N GLY A 3 1.18 -0.98 -0.13
CA GLY A 3 -0.18 -1.01 -0.70
C GLY A 3 -0.27 -1.39 -2.18
N GLY A 4 -1.26 -0.85 -2.87
CA GLY A 4 -1.54 -1.14 -4.27
C GLY A 4 -0.42 -0.72 -5.21
N THR A 5 0.19 0.43 -4.99
CA THR A 5 1.31 0.94 -5.79
C THR A 5 2.55 0.05 -5.71
N ASN A 6 2.86 -0.50 -4.52
CA ASN A 6 3.92 -1.51 -4.37
C ASN A 6 3.66 -2.74 -5.27
N LEU A 7 2.41 -3.22 -5.30
CA LEU A 7 2.05 -4.36 -6.15
C LEU A 7 2.14 -4.03 -7.63
N LEU A 8 1.74 -2.82 -8.03
CA LEU A 8 1.79 -2.37 -9.42
C LEU A 8 3.22 -2.36 -9.97
N ILE A 9 4.20 -2.00 -9.12
CA ILE A 9 5.62 -2.02 -9.48
C ILE A 9 6.13 -3.47 -9.63
N ARG A 10 5.65 -4.40 -8.80
CA ARG A 10 6.15 -5.78 -8.78
C ARG A 10 5.48 -6.71 -9.78
N LEU A 11 4.20 -6.48 -10.07
CA LEU A 11 3.34 -7.46 -10.74
C LEU A 11 2.63 -6.81 -11.94
N PRO A 12 2.88 -7.27 -13.17
CA PRO A 12 2.22 -6.73 -14.37
C PRO A 12 0.69 -6.86 -14.35
N ALA A 13 0.18 -7.86 -13.63
CA ALA A 13 -1.25 -8.14 -13.49
C ALA A 13 -1.90 -7.48 -12.26
N ALA A 14 -1.17 -6.61 -11.53
CA ALA A 14 -1.76 -5.91 -10.41
C ALA A 14 -2.82 -4.91 -10.88
N ARG A 15 -3.86 -4.73 -10.07
CA ARG A 15 -4.88 -3.71 -10.33
C ARG A 15 -4.29 -2.31 -10.17
N PHE A 16 -4.86 -1.35 -10.85
CA PHE A 16 -4.50 0.05 -10.65
C PHE A 16 -4.79 0.49 -9.20
N SER A 17 -3.87 1.27 -8.63
CA SER A 17 -4.06 2.00 -7.39
C SER A 17 -4.30 3.47 -7.69
N MET A 18 -5.24 4.10 -6.97
CA MET A 18 -5.54 5.53 -7.08
C MET A 18 -4.87 6.34 -5.98
N ASP A 19 -4.21 5.68 -5.08
CA ASP A 19 -3.51 6.20 -3.90
C ASP A 19 -2.04 5.76 -3.89
N ILE A 20 -1.23 6.49 -3.16
CA ILE A 20 0.15 6.10 -2.87
C ILE A 20 0.27 5.83 -1.39
N ASP A 21 0.51 4.58 -1.03
CA ASP A 21 0.77 4.21 0.36
C ASP A 21 2.26 4.34 0.67
N LEU A 22 2.60 5.18 1.62
CA LEU A 22 3.97 5.38 2.10
C LEU A 22 4.13 4.88 3.53
N LEU A 23 5.30 4.33 3.81
CA LEU A 23 5.77 4.05 5.16
C LEU A 23 6.94 4.98 5.46
N TYR A 24 6.79 5.85 6.47
CA TYR A 24 7.87 6.64 6.99
C TYR A 24 8.86 5.74 7.74
N ARG A 25 10.12 5.78 7.34
CA ARG A 25 11.22 4.97 7.92
C ARG A 25 12.28 5.79 8.62
N GLY A 26 12.05 7.11 8.75
CA GLY A 26 12.97 7.96 9.48
C GLY A 26 12.89 7.74 10.99
N ASP A 27 14.04 7.79 11.64
CA ASP A 27 14.14 7.79 13.12
C ASP A 27 14.05 9.23 13.69
N ALA A 28 13.85 10.22 12.79
CA ALA A 28 13.96 11.63 13.13
C ALA A 28 12.76 12.15 13.92
N THR A 29 11.58 11.58 13.69
CA THR A 29 10.36 12.06 14.34
C THR A 29 9.29 10.99 14.47
N ASP A 30 8.50 11.11 15.53
CA ASP A 30 7.25 10.39 15.75
C ASP A 30 6.02 11.26 15.42
N ASP A 31 6.24 12.50 15.01
CA ASP A 31 5.21 13.48 14.69
C ASP A 31 4.85 13.43 13.21
N VAL A 32 3.54 13.34 12.94
CA VAL A 32 3.01 13.26 11.57
C VAL A 32 3.25 14.56 10.80
N ASP A 33 3.10 15.72 11.46
CA ASP A 33 3.28 17.02 10.82
C ASP A 33 4.73 17.23 10.40
N GLU A 34 5.68 16.83 11.24
CA GLU A 34 7.11 16.87 10.90
C GLU A 34 7.47 15.93 9.75
N ALA A 35 6.89 14.72 9.70
CA ALA A 35 7.09 13.78 8.60
C ALA A 35 6.52 14.32 7.27
N VAL A 36 5.38 15.02 7.34
CA VAL A 36 4.79 15.68 6.16
C VAL A 36 5.62 16.87 5.71
N ASP A 37 6.20 17.63 6.64
CA ASP A 37 7.10 18.74 6.30
C ASP A 37 8.41 18.24 5.67
N GLU A 38 8.89 17.06 6.08
CA GLU A 38 9.99 16.40 5.39
C GLU A 38 9.61 16.01 3.95
N LEU A 39 8.42 15.42 3.76
CA LEU A 39 7.90 15.09 2.42
C LEU A 39 7.79 16.35 1.55
N ARG A 40 7.28 17.47 2.09
CA ARG A 40 7.20 18.75 1.38
C ARG A 40 8.59 19.22 0.93
N ARG A 41 9.59 19.12 1.81
CA ARG A 41 10.97 19.50 1.49
C ARG A 41 11.59 18.61 0.40
N LEU A 42 11.37 17.30 0.46
CA LEU A 42 11.86 16.36 -0.53
C LEU A 42 11.24 16.65 -1.91
N VAL A 43 9.94 16.89 -1.96
CA VAL A 43 9.23 17.20 -3.21
C VAL A 43 9.62 18.57 -3.77
N ALA A 44 9.86 19.57 -2.91
CA ALA A 44 10.28 20.91 -3.34
C ALA A 44 11.71 20.94 -3.90
N ASN A 45 12.57 19.99 -3.49
CA ASN A 45 13.93 19.83 -3.97
C ASN A 45 14.02 18.90 -5.19
N GLY A 46 12.91 18.67 -5.90
CA GLY A 46 12.83 17.81 -7.07
C GLY A 46 13.95 18.08 -8.10
N GLU A 47 14.19 17.11 -8.96
CA GLU A 47 15.30 17.17 -9.94
C GLU A 47 15.11 18.33 -10.92
N ASP A 48 16.22 18.99 -11.26
CA ASP A 48 16.28 20.04 -12.29
C ASP A 48 15.79 19.45 -13.64
N GLY A 49 14.70 20.02 -14.17
CA GLY A 49 14.10 19.56 -15.43
C GLY A 49 12.79 18.82 -15.27
N ASP A 50 12.33 18.54 -14.04
CA ASP A 50 10.98 18.03 -13.85
C ASP A 50 9.96 19.13 -14.18
N HIS A 51 9.07 18.82 -15.11
CA HIS A 51 8.03 19.72 -15.56
C HIS A 51 6.75 19.61 -14.73
N ILE A 52 6.71 18.67 -13.79
CA ILE A 52 5.58 18.48 -12.89
C ILE A 52 5.95 18.99 -11.50
N ARG A 53 5.19 19.94 -11.00
CA ARG A 53 5.28 20.46 -9.65
C ARG A 53 4.18 19.87 -8.80
N PHE A 54 4.53 19.35 -7.62
CA PHE A 54 3.56 18.82 -6.67
C PHE A 54 3.36 19.77 -5.49
N GLU A 55 2.11 19.92 -5.08
CA GLU A 55 1.72 20.63 -3.86
C GLU A 55 1.17 19.64 -2.85
N ILE A 56 1.83 19.55 -1.71
CA ILE A 56 1.49 18.63 -0.61
C ILE A 56 0.56 19.36 0.36
N GLY A 57 -0.68 18.89 0.45
CA GLY A 57 -1.69 19.43 1.34
C GLY A 57 -1.44 19.14 2.82
N ASP A 58 -2.35 19.58 3.67
CA ASP A 58 -2.29 19.32 5.11
C ASP A 58 -2.69 17.88 5.44
N PRO A 59 -2.02 17.27 6.43
CA PRO A 59 -2.33 15.91 6.86
C PRO A 59 -3.71 15.85 7.52
N LYS A 60 -4.47 14.81 7.18
CA LYS A 60 -5.73 14.47 7.83
C LYS A 60 -5.59 13.13 8.52
N PRO A 61 -6.02 12.99 9.79
CA PRO A 61 -5.96 11.72 10.48
C PRO A 61 -6.70 10.62 9.73
N ILE A 62 -6.10 9.44 9.64
CA ILE A 62 -6.77 8.27 9.07
C ILE A 62 -7.70 7.66 10.13
N ALA A 63 -8.96 7.41 9.76
CA ALA A 63 -9.94 6.85 10.67
C ALA A 63 -9.51 5.45 11.16
N GLY A 64 -9.57 5.23 12.47
CA GLY A 64 -9.24 3.94 13.10
C GLY A 64 -7.76 3.74 13.44
N GLN A 65 -6.89 4.70 13.15
CA GLN A 65 -5.52 4.69 13.66
C GLN A 65 -5.47 5.02 15.15
N THR A 66 -4.45 4.50 15.80
CA THR A 66 -4.21 4.69 17.24
C THR A 66 -2.93 5.52 17.44
N GLU A 67 -2.73 6.06 18.63
CA GLU A 67 -1.47 6.73 19.02
C GLU A 67 -0.23 5.83 18.82
N HIS A 68 -0.42 4.51 18.80
CA HIS A 68 0.67 3.55 18.60
C HIS A 68 1.03 3.33 17.13
N GLN A 69 0.14 3.73 16.21
CA GLN A 69 0.37 3.67 14.76
C GLN A 69 -0.19 4.94 14.12
N PRO A 70 0.49 6.07 14.31
CA PRO A 70 0.07 7.33 13.70
C PRO A 70 0.22 7.28 12.17
N GLY A 71 -0.56 8.12 11.50
CA GLY A 71 -0.48 8.30 10.06
C GLY A 71 -1.49 9.32 9.57
N ALA A 72 -1.39 9.68 8.32
CA ALA A 72 -2.25 10.69 7.72
C ALA A 72 -2.60 10.36 6.28
N ASN A 73 -3.78 10.78 5.88
CA ASN A 73 -4.14 10.96 4.48
C ASN A 73 -3.78 12.38 4.05
N ILE A 74 -3.04 12.50 2.96
CA ILE A 74 -2.49 13.75 2.45
C ILE A 74 -2.94 13.90 1.00
N LYS A 75 -3.62 14.99 0.70
CA LYS A 75 -3.97 15.34 -0.68
C LYS A 75 -2.74 15.89 -1.40
N VAL A 76 -2.47 15.42 -2.60
CA VAL A 76 -1.41 15.94 -3.46
C VAL A 76 -1.99 16.46 -4.76
N ASP A 77 -1.67 17.68 -5.11
CA ASP A 77 -2.04 18.30 -6.36
C ASP A 77 -0.81 18.41 -7.28
N GLY A 78 -0.89 17.81 -8.47
CA GLY A 78 0.16 17.86 -9.49
C GLY A 78 -0.13 18.92 -10.56
N PHE A 79 0.84 19.75 -10.88
CA PHE A 79 0.72 20.85 -11.85
C PHE A 79 1.75 20.70 -12.97
N VAL A 80 1.31 20.98 -14.21
CA VAL A 80 2.20 21.24 -15.35
C VAL A 80 2.16 22.74 -15.63
N GLY A 81 3.25 23.42 -15.35
CA GLY A 81 3.26 24.89 -15.30
C GLY A 81 2.28 25.41 -14.25
N SER A 82 1.30 26.22 -14.66
CA SER A 82 0.23 26.73 -13.80
C SER A 82 -1.06 25.91 -13.83
N ARG A 83 -1.14 24.87 -14.66
CA ARG A 83 -2.36 24.08 -14.86
C ARG A 83 -2.36 22.87 -13.94
N LEU A 84 -3.43 22.70 -13.16
CA LEU A 84 -3.66 21.45 -12.43
C LEU A 84 -3.79 20.28 -13.42
N PHE A 85 -2.90 19.31 -13.30
CA PHE A 85 -2.87 18.10 -14.11
C PHE A 85 -3.67 16.96 -13.49
N GLY A 86 -3.53 16.78 -12.17
CA GLY A 86 -4.25 15.76 -11.43
C GLY A 86 -4.10 15.90 -9.92
N THR A 87 -4.94 15.17 -9.21
CA THR A 87 -4.95 15.11 -7.74
C THR A 87 -4.98 13.65 -7.33
N PHE A 88 -4.17 13.28 -6.33
CA PHE A 88 -4.19 11.95 -5.74
C PHE A 88 -3.91 12.01 -4.24
N PRO A 89 -4.37 11.03 -3.46
CA PRO A 89 -4.04 10.93 -2.05
C PRO A 89 -2.75 10.16 -1.81
N ILE A 90 -2.04 10.54 -0.74
CA ILE A 90 -0.99 9.75 -0.11
C ILE A 90 -1.50 9.29 1.25
N ASP A 91 -1.42 7.99 1.52
CA ASP A 91 -1.63 7.42 2.84
C ASP A 91 -0.28 7.16 3.51
N LEU A 92 0.09 8.05 4.41
CA LEU A 92 1.33 7.97 5.18
C LEU A 92 1.11 7.16 6.45
N SER A 93 1.85 6.08 6.61
CA SER A 93 1.91 5.28 7.84
C SER A 93 3.24 5.52 8.56
N MET A 94 3.20 5.58 9.89
CA MET A 94 4.39 5.73 10.73
C MET A 94 4.48 4.59 11.74
N LYS A 95 5.67 4.40 12.33
CA LYS A 95 5.93 3.41 13.40
C LYS A 95 5.64 1.95 13.04
N LEU A 96 5.29 1.67 11.79
CA LEU A 96 5.13 0.31 11.34
C LEU A 96 6.51 -0.30 11.07
N ARG A 97 6.81 -1.40 11.72
CA ARG A 97 8.07 -2.14 11.54
C ARG A 97 7.78 -3.44 10.80
N PRO A 98 8.14 -3.55 9.52
CA PRO A 98 8.03 -4.81 8.80
C PRO A 98 8.97 -5.86 9.40
N ILE A 99 8.62 -7.11 9.24
CA ILE A 99 9.41 -8.27 9.68
C ILE A 99 10.52 -8.56 8.67
N ALA A 100 10.16 -8.59 7.39
CA ALA A 100 11.13 -8.82 6.33
C ALA A 100 11.85 -7.52 5.92
N CYS A 101 12.96 -7.66 5.21
CA CYS A 101 13.68 -6.53 4.66
C CYS A 101 12.93 -5.92 3.47
N ALA A 102 12.98 -4.61 3.34
CA ALA A 102 12.46 -3.94 2.16
C ALA A 102 13.31 -4.27 0.93
N ASP A 103 12.64 -4.44 -0.21
CA ASP A 103 13.32 -4.63 -1.48
C ASP A 103 13.62 -3.28 -2.11
N LEU A 104 14.83 -3.13 -2.64
CA LEU A 104 15.18 -2.00 -3.48
C LEU A 104 14.98 -2.41 -4.94
N VAL A 105 14.16 -1.67 -5.66
CA VAL A 105 13.81 -1.97 -7.05
C VAL A 105 13.99 -0.71 -7.89
N GLN A 106 14.75 -0.84 -8.97
CA GLN A 106 14.84 0.20 -9.98
C GLN A 106 13.54 0.22 -10.79
N LEU A 107 12.94 1.39 -10.96
CA LEU A 107 11.70 1.51 -11.73
C LEU A 107 12.01 1.38 -13.23
N ASP A 108 11.21 0.59 -13.92
CA ASP A 108 11.22 0.59 -15.38
C ASP A 108 10.42 1.78 -15.91
N PRO A 109 11.00 2.65 -16.74
CA PRO A 109 10.27 3.78 -17.32
C PRO A 109 9.21 3.26 -18.29
N ILE A 110 8.00 3.82 -18.22
CA ILE A 110 6.90 3.51 -19.15
C ILE A 110 7.28 3.94 -20.58
N ILE A 111 8.03 5.04 -20.69
CA ILE A 111 8.54 5.60 -21.96
C ILE A 111 9.99 5.99 -21.71
N THR A 112 10.89 5.58 -22.58
CA THR A 112 12.29 5.99 -22.55
C THR A 112 12.53 7.01 -23.66
N LEU A 113 13.02 8.19 -23.30
CA LEU A 113 13.41 9.23 -24.23
C LEU A 113 14.94 9.39 -24.27
N PRO A 114 15.52 9.80 -25.39
CA PRO A 114 16.95 10.09 -25.44
C PRO A 114 17.35 11.21 -24.47
N GLY A 115 18.24 10.91 -23.55
CA GLY A 115 18.71 11.85 -22.54
C GLY A 115 17.95 11.79 -21.21
N ASP A 116 17.00 10.86 -21.06
CA ASP A 116 16.37 10.64 -19.76
C ASP A 116 17.41 10.26 -18.69
N PRO A 117 17.21 10.72 -17.45
CA PRO A 117 18.01 10.26 -16.31
C PRO A 117 17.81 8.76 -16.06
N GLU A 118 18.74 8.16 -15.33
CA GLU A 118 18.54 6.77 -14.87
C GLU A 118 17.26 6.67 -14.04
N PRO A 119 16.47 5.60 -14.26
CA PRO A 119 15.25 5.40 -13.47
C PRO A 119 15.54 5.35 -11.98
N PRO A 120 14.71 5.97 -11.13
CA PRO A 120 14.94 5.99 -9.70
C PRO A 120 14.81 4.61 -9.08
N GLU A 121 15.59 4.37 -8.03
CA GLU A 121 15.43 3.21 -7.16
C GLU A 121 14.40 3.51 -6.07
N VAL A 122 13.46 2.59 -5.85
CA VAL A 122 12.43 2.73 -4.83
C VAL A 122 12.50 1.60 -3.81
N SER A 123 12.30 1.97 -2.54
CA SER A 123 12.18 1.01 -1.46
C SER A 123 10.75 0.50 -1.36
N LEU A 124 10.56 -0.79 -1.61
CA LEU A 124 9.26 -1.46 -1.59
C LEU A 124 9.04 -2.20 -0.26
N TYR A 125 7.82 -2.09 0.25
CA TYR A 125 7.39 -2.82 1.44
C TYR A 125 7.46 -4.33 1.18
N PRO A 126 7.98 -5.13 2.11
CA PRO A 126 8.20 -6.56 1.88
C PRO A 126 6.90 -7.30 1.57
N LEU A 127 6.95 -8.26 0.65
CA LEU A 127 5.77 -9.07 0.30
C LEU A 127 5.22 -9.89 1.47
N PRO A 128 6.03 -10.54 2.34
CA PRO A 128 5.52 -11.23 3.52
C PRO A 128 4.65 -10.34 4.40
N ASP A 129 5.11 -9.12 4.67
CA ASP A 129 4.38 -8.15 5.48
C ASP A 129 3.14 -7.62 4.76
N GLN A 130 3.21 -7.42 3.45
CA GLN A 130 2.04 -7.00 2.66
C GLN A 130 0.96 -8.09 2.61
N ILE A 131 1.35 -9.36 2.51
CA ILE A 131 0.43 -10.49 2.62
C ILE A 131 -0.22 -10.49 4.00
N ALA A 132 0.57 -10.32 5.04
CA ALA A 132 0.07 -10.28 6.42
C ALA A 132 -0.94 -9.15 6.64
N ASP A 133 -0.63 -7.93 6.18
CA ASP A 133 -1.53 -6.78 6.25
C ASP A 133 -2.89 -7.09 5.60
N LYS A 134 -2.87 -7.67 4.38
CA LYS A 134 -4.07 -7.98 3.61
C LYS A 134 -4.88 -9.11 4.21
N VAL A 135 -4.23 -10.22 4.56
CA VAL A 135 -4.90 -11.35 5.21
C VAL A 135 -5.55 -10.92 6.53
N CYS A 136 -4.82 -10.20 7.38
CA CYS A 136 -5.36 -9.72 8.64
C CYS A 136 -6.52 -8.72 8.44
N ALA A 137 -6.47 -7.89 7.40
CA ALA A 137 -7.57 -7.00 7.06
C ALA A 137 -8.82 -7.74 6.56
N MET A 138 -8.65 -8.84 5.83
CA MET A 138 -9.77 -9.69 5.37
C MET A 138 -10.54 -10.33 6.53
N TYR A 139 -9.82 -10.80 7.56
CA TYR A 139 -10.42 -11.44 8.74
C TYR A 139 -10.77 -10.45 9.86
N GLY A 140 -10.48 -9.17 9.68
CA GLY A 140 -10.88 -8.12 10.60
C GLY A 140 -12.40 -7.95 10.66
N THR A 141 -12.88 -7.38 11.77
CA THR A 141 -14.28 -6.98 11.94
C THR A 141 -14.37 -5.48 12.15
N TYR A 142 -15.44 -4.87 11.68
CA TYR A 142 -15.71 -3.46 11.98
C TYR A 142 -16.11 -3.32 13.45
N ARG A 143 -15.34 -2.54 14.23
CA ARG A 143 -15.53 -2.42 15.69
C ARG A 143 -16.92 -1.91 16.09
N THR A 144 -17.56 -1.11 15.24
CA THR A 144 -18.85 -0.49 15.52
C THR A 144 -20.04 -1.43 15.27
N THR A 145 -19.94 -2.31 14.27
CA THR A 145 -21.05 -3.17 13.83
C THR A 145 -20.79 -4.64 14.06
N ASN A 146 -19.56 -5.02 14.40
CA ASN A 146 -19.09 -6.40 14.47
C ASN A 146 -19.31 -7.18 13.16
N GLU A 147 -19.45 -6.46 12.05
CA GLU A 147 -19.59 -7.04 10.71
C GLU A 147 -18.25 -7.51 10.17
N VAL A 148 -18.28 -8.57 9.41
CA VAL A 148 -17.11 -9.10 8.72
C VAL A 148 -16.61 -8.08 7.70
N SER A 149 -15.29 -7.98 7.56
CA SER A 149 -14.65 -7.11 6.59
C SER A 149 -15.18 -7.32 5.17
N SER A 150 -15.35 -6.24 4.43
CA SER A 150 -15.73 -6.21 3.01
C SER A 150 -14.53 -5.90 2.09
N ARG A 151 -13.32 -6.16 2.56
CA ARG A 151 -12.07 -5.84 1.83
C ARG A 151 -11.76 -6.88 0.73
N TYR A 152 -12.69 -7.08 -0.17
CA TYR A 152 -12.56 -8.04 -1.28
C TYR A 152 -11.36 -7.75 -2.19
N HIS A 153 -10.98 -6.48 -2.32
CA HIS A 153 -9.77 -6.05 -3.05
C HIS A 153 -8.49 -6.68 -2.50
N ASP A 154 -8.42 -6.94 -1.20
CA ASP A 154 -7.24 -7.55 -0.61
C ASP A 154 -7.04 -8.99 -1.09
N LEU A 155 -8.14 -9.75 -1.27
CA LEU A 155 -8.06 -11.09 -1.88
C LEU A 155 -7.67 -11.01 -3.36
N VAL A 156 -8.23 -10.04 -4.10
CA VAL A 156 -7.87 -9.79 -5.50
C VAL A 156 -6.37 -9.50 -5.65
N ASP A 157 -5.80 -8.76 -4.72
CA ASP A 157 -4.37 -8.43 -4.70
C ASP A 157 -3.50 -9.64 -4.29
N LEU A 158 -4.00 -10.52 -3.39
CA LEU A 158 -3.27 -11.70 -2.93
C LEU A 158 -3.13 -12.78 -4.00
N VAL A 159 -4.14 -12.95 -4.86
CA VAL A 159 -4.12 -14.00 -5.90
C VAL A 159 -2.89 -13.88 -6.82
N PRO A 160 -2.61 -12.74 -7.48
CA PRO A 160 -1.41 -12.63 -8.31
C PRO A 160 -0.11 -12.78 -7.51
N ILE A 161 -0.04 -12.33 -6.26
CA ILE A 161 1.16 -12.51 -5.43
C ILE A 161 1.47 -14.00 -5.28
N ILE A 162 0.49 -14.81 -4.81
CA ILE A 162 0.71 -16.21 -4.49
C ILE A 162 0.82 -17.10 -5.73
N THR A 163 0.33 -16.68 -6.89
CA THR A 163 0.39 -17.46 -8.13
C THR A 163 1.64 -17.17 -8.95
N THR A 164 2.24 -15.98 -8.81
CA THR A 164 3.36 -15.57 -9.67
C THR A 164 4.68 -15.34 -8.93
N THR A 165 4.67 -15.30 -7.59
CA THR A 165 5.86 -14.95 -6.81
C THR A 165 6.27 -16.10 -5.89
N ALA A 166 7.55 -16.41 -5.88
CA ALA A 166 8.11 -17.31 -4.87
C ALA A 166 8.17 -16.60 -3.52
N LEU A 167 7.57 -17.21 -2.51
CA LEU A 167 7.48 -16.65 -1.16
C LEU A 167 8.26 -17.49 -0.16
N ASP A 168 8.95 -16.85 0.78
CA ASP A 168 9.46 -17.52 1.96
C ASP A 168 8.30 -17.79 2.93
N GLY A 169 7.98 -19.08 3.12
CA GLY A 169 6.87 -19.49 3.99
C GLY A 169 7.13 -19.18 5.46
N ALA A 170 8.37 -19.22 5.92
CA ALA A 170 8.72 -18.95 7.32
C ALA A 170 8.58 -17.45 7.63
N GLU A 171 9.12 -16.58 6.78
CA GLU A 171 8.94 -15.12 6.91
C GLU A 171 7.48 -14.72 6.80
N THR A 172 6.73 -15.30 5.85
CA THR A 172 5.30 -15.01 5.67
C THR A 172 4.49 -15.41 6.90
N MET A 173 4.77 -16.57 7.50
CA MET A 173 4.09 -17.01 8.73
C MET A 173 4.44 -16.12 9.91
N LEU A 174 5.71 -15.69 10.03
CA LEU A 174 6.13 -14.79 11.09
C LEU A 174 5.42 -13.43 10.95
N ALA A 175 5.40 -12.86 9.75
CA ALA A 175 4.71 -11.60 9.46
C ALA A 175 3.20 -11.70 9.77
N LEU A 176 2.55 -12.81 9.42
CA LEU A 176 1.14 -13.06 9.74
C LEU A 176 0.88 -13.10 11.25
N HIS A 177 1.74 -13.77 12.02
CA HIS A 177 1.60 -13.84 13.47
C HIS A 177 1.78 -12.47 14.13
N GLU A 178 2.81 -11.73 13.74
CA GLU A 178 3.10 -10.41 14.27
C GLU A 178 1.99 -9.40 13.93
N GLU A 179 1.51 -9.39 12.68
CA GLU A 179 0.43 -8.50 12.28
C GLU A 179 -0.90 -8.85 12.97
N ALA A 180 -1.21 -10.13 13.12
CA ALA A 180 -2.39 -10.56 13.87
C ALA A 180 -2.32 -10.16 15.35
N ALA A 181 -1.13 -10.26 15.96
CA ALA A 181 -0.91 -9.85 17.36
C ALA A 181 -1.09 -8.33 17.57
N ARG A 182 -0.75 -7.52 16.57
CA ARG A 182 -0.96 -6.05 16.61
C ARG A 182 -2.45 -5.67 16.55
N ARG A 183 -3.30 -6.52 15.98
CA ARG A 183 -4.74 -6.24 15.81
C ARG A 183 -5.55 -6.81 16.96
N THR A 184 -6.02 -5.93 17.84
CA THR A 184 -6.80 -6.33 19.02
C THR A 184 -8.02 -7.18 18.63
N GLY A 185 -8.10 -8.39 19.17
CA GLY A 185 -9.22 -9.32 18.98
C GLY A 185 -9.22 -10.09 17.66
N LEU A 186 -8.24 -9.88 16.79
CA LEU A 186 -8.13 -10.66 15.56
C LEU A 186 -7.68 -12.09 15.87
N LYS A 187 -8.43 -13.07 15.33
CA LYS A 187 -8.04 -14.48 15.34
C LYS A 187 -8.05 -14.99 13.91
N LEU A 188 -6.90 -15.35 13.41
CA LEU A 188 -6.80 -16.00 12.10
C LEU A 188 -7.23 -17.47 12.22
N PRO A 189 -7.94 -18.01 11.20
CA PRO A 189 -8.25 -19.44 11.16
C PRO A 189 -6.98 -20.25 10.93
N GLY A 190 -6.91 -21.47 11.47
CA GLY A 190 -5.79 -22.38 11.22
C GLY A 190 -5.65 -22.85 9.77
N ARG A 191 -6.69 -22.64 8.97
CA ARG A 191 -6.74 -22.83 7.52
C ARG A 191 -7.52 -21.66 6.91
N MET A 192 -7.02 -21.10 5.83
CA MET A 192 -7.71 -20.01 5.12
C MET A 192 -9.04 -20.51 4.56
N THR A 193 -10.11 -19.84 4.94
CA THR A 193 -11.48 -20.08 4.52
C THR A 193 -12.13 -18.75 4.17
N SER A 194 -13.29 -18.77 3.54
CA SER A 194 -14.04 -17.53 3.30
C SER A 194 -14.32 -16.82 4.63
N PRO A 195 -13.98 -15.53 4.77
CA PRO A 195 -14.23 -14.78 6.01
C PRO A 195 -15.73 -14.63 6.35
N GLY A 196 -16.63 -14.75 5.36
CA GLY A 196 -18.04 -14.63 5.60
C GLY A 196 -18.91 -14.90 4.36
N PRO A 197 -20.25 -14.97 4.53
CA PRO A 197 -21.16 -15.42 3.49
C PRO A 197 -21.23 -14.50 2.26
N THR A 198 -20.88 -13.22 2.40
CA THR A 198 -20.89 -12.24 1.29
C THR A 198 -19.61 -12.26 0.46
N TRP A 199 -18.58 -12.99 0.92
CA TRP A 199 -17.24 -12.92 0.32
C TRP A 199 -17.16 -13.49 -1.08
N GLU A 200 -17.83 -14.58 -1.37
CA GLU A 200 -17.82 -15.17 -2.71
C GLU A 200 -18.38 -14.20 -3.76
N ALA A 201 -19.53 -13.61 -3.48
CA ALA A 201 -20.15 -12.65 -4.38
C ALA A 201 -19.34 -11.34 -4.48
N GLY A 202 -18.86 -10.83 -3.34
CA GLY A 202 -18.05 -9.62 -3.28
C GLY A 202 -16.72 -9.76 -4.03
N TYR A 203 -15.99 -10.85 -3.80
CA TYR A 203 -14.75 -11.17 -4.52
C TYR A 203 -15.00 -11.28 -6.04
N ARG A 204 -15.97 -12.09 -6.46
CA ARG A 204 -16.29 -12.27 -7.88
C ARG A 204 -16.61 -10.95 -8.59
N ASN A 205 -17.34 -10.06 -7.92
CA ASN A 205 -17.67 -8.76 -8.49
C ASN A 205 -16.44 -7.85 -8.61
N THR A 206 -15.57 -7.86 -7.59
CA THR A 206 -14.34 -7.06 -7.55
C THR A 206 -13.30 -7.58 -8.55
N ALA A 207 -13.12 -8.89 -8.65
CA ALA A 207 -12.18 -9.54 -9.56
C ALA A 207 -12.50 -9.24 -11.03
N ARG A 208 -13.77 -9.17 -11.40
CA ARG A 208 -14.19 -8.79 -12.78
C ARG A 208 -13.78 -7.38 -13.19
N GLN A 209 -13.49 -6.52 -12.23
CA GLN A 209 -13.05 -5.13 -12.47
C GLN A 209 -11.53 -4.99 -12.41
N SER A 210 -10.81 -6.08 -12.26
CA SER A 210 -9.36 -6.13 -12.17
C SER A 210 -8.75 -6.84 -13.38
N PRO A 211 -7.45 -6.68 -13.65
CA PRO A 211 -6.77 -7.38 -14.73
C PRO A 211 -6.51 -8.88 -14.46
N LEU A 212 -7.12 -9.48 -13.45
CA LEU A 212 -7.00 -10.92 -13.19
C LEU A 212 -7.49 -11.75 -14.38
N ASP A 213 -6.83 -12.89 -14.64
CA ASP A 213 -7.33 -13.88 -15.58
C ASP A 213 -8.74 -14.35 -15.12
N PRO A 214 -9.73 -14.43 -16.03
CA PRO A 214 -11.05 -14.92 -15.68
C PRO A 214 -11.09 -16.31 -15.05
N ARG A 215 -10.01 -17.10 -15.19
CA ARG A 215 -9.86 -18.41 -14.53
C ARG A 215 -9.47 -18.32 -13.06
N ASP A 216 -8.92 -17.19 -12.63
CA ASP A 216 -8.50 -16.91 -11.26
C ASP A 216 -9.60 -16.15 -10.47
N ALA A 217 -10.70 -15.75 -11.14
CA ALA A 217 -11.86 -15.04 -10.60
C ALA A 217 -13.10 -15.99 -10.40
#